data_ba99227395d5dd6d2d8c9656e58c1994
#
_entry.id   ba99227395d5dd6d2d8c9656e58c1994
#
_cell.length_a   1.000
_cell.length_b   1.000
_cell.length_c   1.000
_cell.angle_alpha   90.00
_cell.angle_beta   90.00
_cell.angle_gamma   90.00
#
_symmetry.space_group_name_H-M   'P 1'
#
loop_
_entity.id
_entity.type
_entity.pdbx_description
1 polymer ?
#
loop_
_entity_poly.entity_id
_entity_poly.type
_entity_poly.pdbx_seq_one_letter_code
_entity_poly.pdbx_strand_id
1 'polypeptide(L)'
;MKIGLVGVGHLGKIHLKCLLGTKFEFVGFFDPNEEVRRSISETHHVKPYSDLDALIADVDCIDVVSPTVFHYEIAKKAIVAGKHVFIEKPLTETLEQAEELVLLSRKHNVKVQVGHVERYNPAIRSLRNINFKPKFIEGHRLAMFNPRGTDVSVVLDLMIHDLDIVLSMVKDEVVDVRANGVCIVSKTPDICNARIEFAGGTVANLTASRISLKNMRKIRIFQNDAYISLDFLEKEAQVVKIEENVENDDFSGMTIHTNDGLKRIIIDTPEIMKNNAIEDELNDFYDAVTGQSDVLVTIDDGFRALKLAHLIQAKII
;
A
#
# COMPACT_ATOMS: atom_id res chain seq x y z
N MET A 1 -20.55 12.70 -5.96
CA MET A 1 -19.74 12.84 -4.73
C MET A 1 -18.65 13.86 -4.98
N LYS A 2 -18.63 14.89 -4.16
CA LYS A 2 -17.66 15.99 -4.21
C LYS A 2 -16.41 15.62 -3.42
N ILE A 3 -15.23 15.89 -3.96
CA ILE A 3 -13.96 15.63 -3.28
C ILE A 3 -13.08 16.88 -3.26
N GLY A 4 -12.38 17.07 -2.14
CA GLY A 4 -11.34 18.08 -1.96
C GLY A 4 -10.00 17.44 -1.66
N LEU A 5 -8.92 18.04 -2.17
CA LEU A 5 -7.54 17.59 -1.96
C LEU A 5 -6.84 18.46 -0.90
N VAL A 6 -6.15 17.82 0.04
CA VAL A 6 -5.36 18.51 1.07
C VAL A 6 -3.88 18.11 0.95
N GLY A 7 -3.05 19.13 0.63
CA GLY A 7 -1.64 18.97 0.32
C GLY A 7 -1.39 18.79 -1.17
N VAL A 8 -0.70 19.75 -1.78
CA VAL A 8 -0.33 19.72 -3.21
C VAL A 8 1.20 19.74 -3.40
N GLY A 9 1.91 19.04 -2.52
CA GLY A 9 3.32 18.71 -2.68
C GLY A 9 3.56 17.81 -3.89
N HIS A 10 4.69 17.08 -3.90
CA HIS A 10 5.04 16.22 -5.04
C HIS A 10 3.95 15.16 -5.33
N LEU A 11 3.55 14.38 -4.32
CA LEU A 11 2.53 13.34 -4.47
C LEU A 11 1.13 13.95 -4.68
N GLY A 12 0.80 15.04 -3.97
CA GLY A 12 -0.49 15.72 -4.13
C GLY A 12 -0.73 16.25 -5.55
N LYS A 13 0.32 16.65 -6.29
CA LYS A 13 0.22 17.00 -7.72
C LYS A 13 -0.14 15.80 -8.58
N ILE A 14 0.31 14.61 -8.21
CA ILE A 14 -0.05 13.36 -8.91
C ILE A 14 -1.51 13.02 -8.62
N HIS A 15 -1.93 13.08 -7.34
CA HIS A 15 -3.34 12.90 -6.94
C HIS A 15 -4.26 13.89 -7.64
N LEU A 16 -3.89 15.17 -7.69
CA LEU A 16 -4.67 16.19 -8.41
C LEU A 16 -4.94 15.79 -9.87
N LYS A 17 -3.89 15.35 -10.59
CA LYS A 17 -4.04 14.89 -11.97
C LYS A 17 -4.94 13.68 -12.10
N CYS A 18 -4.82 12.71 -11.18
CA CYS A 18 -5.66 11.53 -11.16
C CYS A 18 -7.12 11.90 -10.82
N LEU A 19 -7.35 12.72 -9.79
CA LEU A 19 -8.69 13.16 -9.38
C LEU A 19 -9.48 13.83 -10.50
N LEU A 20 -8.82 14.61 -11.35
CA LEU A 20 -9.44 15.24 -12.52
C LEU A 20 -9.90 14.21 -13.59
N GLY A 21 -9.40 12.97 -13.54
CA GLY A 21 -9.80 11.85 -14.40
C GLY A 21 -10.75 10.84 -13.75
N THR A 22 -11.06 10.98 -12.45
CA THR A 22 -11.90 10.05 -11.71
C THR A 22 -13.39 10.37 -11.83
N LYS A 23 -14.23 9.51 -11.24
CA LYS A 23 -15.69 9.67 -11.13
C LYS A 23 -16.10 10.78 -10.15
N PHE A 24 -15.17 11.31 -9.33
CA PHE A 24 -15.44 12.39 -8.38
C PHE A 24 -15.68 13.74 -9.08
N GLU A 25 -16.55 14.57 -8.49
CA GLU A 25 -16.58 16.01 -8.76
C GLU A 25 -15.48 16.68 -7.92
N PHE A 26 -14.36 17.02 -8.56
CA PHE A 26 -13.26 17.72 -7.88
C PHE A 26 -13.64 19.18 -7.63
N VAL A 27 -13.77 19.57 -6.34
CA VAL A 27 -14.24 20.90 -5.94
C VAL A 27 -13.09 21.90 -5.81
N GLY A 28 -11.93 21.43 -5.33
CA GLY A 28 -10.76 22.29 -5.11
C GLY A 28 -9.77 21.66 -4.13
N PHE A 29 -8.81 22.46 -3.72
CA PHE A 29 -7.72 21.98 -2.88
C PHE A 29 -7.31 23.00 -1.82
N PHE A 30 -6.66 22.49 -0.76
CA PHE A 30 -6.04 23.30 0.29
C PHE A 30 -4.56 22.92 0.42
N ASP A 31 -3.71 23.93 0.61
CA ASP A 31 -2.32 23.81 1.03
C ASP A 31 -2.02 25.01 1.94
N PRO A 32 -1.27 24.89 3.04
CA PRO A 32 -0.99 26.01 3.92
C PRO A 32 -0.14 27.11 3.25
N ASN A 33 0.64 26.78 2.23
CA ASN A 33 1.50 27.71 1.51
C ASN A 33 0.71 28.47 0.42
N GLU A 34 0.57 29.78 0.55
CA GLU A 34 -0.17 30.65 -0.38
C GLU A 34 0.46 30.66 -1.79
N GLU A 35 1.79 30.69 -1.90
CA GLU A 35 2.47 30.71 -3.19
C GLU A 35 2.22 29.39 -3.96
N VAL A 36 2.22 28.26 -3.23
CA VAL A 36 1.89 26.96 -3.79
C VAL A 36 0.43 26.95 -4.25
N ARG A 37 -0.51 27.45 -3.44
CA ARG A 37 -1.92 27.52 -3.85
C ARG A 37 -2.11 28.34 -5.12
N ARG A 38 -1.46 29.53 -5.21
CA ARG A 38 -1.53 30.37 -6.40
C ARG A 38 -0.97 29.67 -7.62
N SER A 39 0.24 29.12 -7.52
CA SER A 39 0.91 28.44 -8.64
C SER A 39 0.11 27.24 -9.17
N ILE A 40 -0.45 26.41 -8.27
CA ILE A 40 -1.24 25.24 -8.65
C ILE A 40 -2.58 25.66 -9.29
N SER A 41 -3.25 26.69 -8.73
CA SER A 41 -4.50 27.22 -9.28
C SER A 41 -4.32 27.75 -10.70
N GLU A 42 -3.26 28.51 -10.94
CA GLU A 42 -2.93 29.06 -12.26
C GLU A 42 -2.57 27.96 -13.27
N THR A 43 -1.78 26.96 -12.83
CA THR A 43 -1.29 25.88 -13.72
C THR A 43 -2.39 24.90 -14.11
N HIS A 44 -3.26 24.54 -13.17
CA HIS A 44 -4.26 23.48 -13.37
C HIS A 44 -5.69 24.02 -13.48
N HIS A 45 -5.90 25.32 -13.36
CA HIS A 45 -7.22 25.99 -13.41
C HIS A 45 -8.22 25.41 -12.39
N VAL A 46 -7.73 25.12 -11.18
CA VAL A 46 -8.51 24.54 -10.08
C VAL A 46 -8.67 25.54 -8.92
N LYS A 47 -9.79 25.43 -8.18
CA LYS A 47 -10.13 26.35 -7.10
C LYS A 47 -9.24 26.12 -5.88
N PRO A 48 -8.46 27.12 -5.41
CA PRO A 48 -7.75 27.06 -4.15
C PRO A 48 -8.68 27.46 -3.00
N TYR A 49 -8.53 26.81 -1.86
CA TYR A 49 -9.12 27.22 -0.59
C TYR A 49 -8.04 27.81 0.31
N SER A 50 -8.31 28.93 0.95
CA SER A 50 -7.41 29.55 1.94
C SER A 50 -7.60 28.98 3.34
N ASP A 51 -8.72 28.27 3.56
CA ASP A 51 -9.10 27.68 4.83
C ASP A 51 -9.52 26.21 4.64
N LEU A 52 -8.98 25.32 5.49
CA LEU A 52 -9.28 23.90 5.46
C LEU A 52 -10.74 23.61 5.85
N ASP A 53 -11.28 24.32 6.84
CA ASP A 53 -12.62 24.08 7.33
C ASP A 53 -13.66 24.47 6.27
N ALA A 54 -13.36 25.52 5.46
CA ALA A 54 -14.18 25.89 4.30
C ALA A 54 -14.16 24.81 3.21
N LEU A 55 -13.01 24.18 2.92
CA LEU A 55 -12.95 23.06 1.98
C LEU A 55 -13.77 21.88 2.49
N ILE A 56 -13.59 21.50 3.78
CA ILE A 56 -14.31 20.40 4.41
C ILE A 56 -15.83 20.61 4.35
N ALA A 57 -16.30 21.85 4.54
CA ALA A 57 -17.73 22.17 4.46
C ALA A 57 -18.33 21.96 3.06
N ASP A 58 -17.57 22.24 2.00
CA ASP A 58 -18.03 22.24 0.61
C ASP A 58 -18.04 20.84 -0.06
N VAL A 59 -17.46 19.81 0.58
CA VAL A 59 -17.25 18.48 -0.03
C VAL A 59 -17.93 17.35 0.73
N ASP A 60 -18.00 16.18 0.11
CA ASP A 60 -18.45 14.92 0.71
C ASP A 60 -17.25 14.07 1.16
N CYS A 61 -16.11 14.21 0.46
CA CYS A 61 -14.90 13.43 0.67
C CYS A 61 -13.66 14.34 0.72
N ILE A 62 -12.66 13.94 1.51
CA ILE A 62 -11.34 14.59 1.56
C ILE A 62 -10.27 13.58 1.17
N ASP A 63 -9.36 13.97 0.29
CA ASP A 63 -8.13 13.27 -0.05
C ASP A 63 -6.95 13.94 0.68
N VAL A 64 -6.32 13.22 1.63
CA VAL A 64 -5.25 13.73 2.51
C VAL A 64 -3.90 13.23 2.00
N VAL A 65 -3.14 14.14 1.35
CA VAL A 65 -1.82 13.88 0.74
C VAL A 65 -0.76 14.86 1.29
N SER A 66 -0.98 15.35 2.48
CA SER A 66 -0.07 16.20 3.24
C SER A 66 1.12 15.37 3.80
N PRO A 67 2.16 15.98 4.39
CA PRO A 67 3.11 15.23 5.20
C PRO A 67 2.43 14.49 6.36
N THR A 68 2.92 13.31 6.70
CA THR A 68 2.31 12.37 7.67
C THR A 68 1.96 12.99 9.02
N VAL A 69 2.80 13.92 9.50
CA VAL A 69 2.58 14.64 10.76
C VAL A 69 1.26 15.43 10.82
N PHE A 70 0.66 15.70 9.67
CA PHE A 70 -0.62 16.43 9.58
C PHE A 70 -1.81 15.51 9.26
N HIS A 71 -1.58 14.24 8.91
CA HIS A 71 -2.65 13.31 8.52
C HIS A 71 -3.74 13.21 9.57
N TYR A 72 -3.34 13.00 10.82
CA TYR A 72 -4.27 12.82 11.94
C TYR A 72 -5.21 14.02 12.12
N GLU A 73 -4.67 15.24 12.23
CA GLU A 73 -5.49 16.42 12.50
C GLU A 73 -6.47 16.74 11.35
N ILE A 74 -6.01 16.56 10.09
CA ILE A 74 -6.84 16.78 8.91
C ILE A 74 -7.94 15.72 8.84
N ALA A 75 -7.58 14.46 8.97
CA ALA A 75 -8.52 13.34 8.89
C ALA A 75 -9.53 13.39 10.04
N LYS A 76 -9.10 13.69 11.27
CA LYS A 76 -9.99 13.86 12.43
C LYS A 76 -11.05 14.94 12.20
N LYS A 77 -10.64 16.13 11.72
CA LYS A 77 -11.57 17.21 11.38
C LYS A 77 -12.61 16.75 10.34
N ALA A 78 -12.15 16.11 9.25
CA ALA A 78 -13.04 15.63 8.20
C ALA A 78 -14.02 14.55 8.71
N ILE A 79 -13.53 13.54 9.45
CA ILE A 79 -14.35 12.46 10.02
C ILE A 79 -15.40 13.01 10.98
N VAL A 80 -15.01 13.92 11.88
CA VAL A 80 -15.95 14.55 12.84
C VAL A 80 -17.03 15.39 12.13
N ALA A 81 -16.68 16.00 10.98
CA ALA A 81 -17.63 16.68 10.10
C ALA A 81 -18.47 15.72 9.24
N GLY A 82 -18.36 14.40 9.44
CA GLY A 82 -19.14 13.39 8.71
C GLY A 82 -18.68 13.18 7.27
N LYS A 83 -17.44 13.55 6.92
CA LYS A 83 -16.89 13.38 5.57
C LYS A 83 -16.14 12.04 5.44
N HIS A 84 -16.24 11.40 4.29
CA HIS A 84 -15.41 10.25 3.93
C HIS A 84 -13.97 10.70 3.68
N VAL A 85 -12.98 9.86 3.97
CA VAL A 85 -11.58 10.30 3.88
C VAL A 85 -10.74 9.25 3.15
N PHE A 86 -9.97 9.71 2.19
CA PHE A 86 -8.80 8.99 1.68
C PHE A 86 -7.57 9.56 2.38
N ILE A 87 -6.69 8.71 2.89
CA ILE A 87 -5.47 9.13 3.60
C ILE A 87 -4.28 8.40 3.02
N GLU A 88 -3.27 9.15 2.57
CA GLU A 88 -2.01 8.55 2.14
C GLU A 88 -1.28 7.80 3.26
N LYS A 89 -0.49 6.84 2.86
CA LYS A 89 0.37 6.09 3.79
C LYS A 89 1.55 6.94 4.30
N PRO A 90 2.05 6.68 5.51
CA PRO A 90 1.43 5.88 6.57
C PRO A 90 0.17 6.58 7.12
N LEU A 91 -0.78 5.82 7.66
CA LEU A 91 -2.07 6.33 8.14
C LEU A 91 -1.91 7.57 9.06
N THR A 92 -1.01 7.47 10.04
CA THR A 92 -0.68 8.54 10.99
C THR A 92 0.79 8.41 11.41
N GLU A 93 1.26 9.35 12.23
CA GLU A 93 2.60 9.33 12.82
C GLU A 93 2.69 8.32 13.98
N THR A 94 1.66 8.25 14.83
CA THR A 94 1.65 7.37 16.01
C THR A 94 0.50 6.38 15.98
N LEU A 95 0.61 5.30 16.77
CA LEU A 95 -0.43 4.28 16.87
C LEU A 95 -1.68 4.78 17.58
N GLU A 96 -1.51 5.62 18.59
CA GLU A 96 -2.62 6.23 19.34
C GLU A 96 -3.50 7.09 18.44
N GLN A 97 -2.88 7.89 17.56
CA GLN A 97 -3.58 8.67 16.55
C GLN A 97 -4.37 7.77 15.58
N ALA A 98 -3.74 6.70 15.10
CA ALA A 98 -4.41 5.76 14.19
C ALA A 98 -5.60 5.07 14.87
N GLU A 99 -5.45 4.62 16.12
CA GLU A 99 -6.51 3.98 16.89
C GLU A 99 -7.70 4.94 17.10
N GLU A 100 -7.42 6.21 17.42
CA GLU A 100 -8.48 7.22 17.54
C GLU A 100 -9.22 7.43 16.23
N LEU A 101 -8.52 7.51 15.08
CA LEU A 101 -9.18 7.63 13.77
C LEU A 101 -10.07 6.42 13.45
N VAL A 102 -9.63 5.20 13.80
CA VAL A 102 -10.45 3.97 13.66
C VAL A 102 -11.74 4.09 14.48
N LEU A 103 -11.64 4.52 15.73
CA LEU A 103 -12.82 4.70 16.59
C LEU A 103 -13.76 5.80 16.07
N LEU A 104 -13.20 6.94 15.65
CA LEU A 104 -13.96 8.05 15.10
C LEU A 104 -14.65 7.69 13.78
N SER A 105 -14.01 6.97 12.88
CA SER A 105 -14.62 6.56 11.60
C SER A 105 -15.86 5.68 11.83
N ARG A 106 -15.80 4.77 12.80
CA ARG A 106 -16.94 3.93 13.20
C ARG A 106 -18.04 4.75 13.86
N LYS A 107 -17.67 5.65 14.80
CA LYS A 107 -18.61 6.52 15.52
C LYS A 107 -19.40 7.43 14.57
N HIS A 108 -18.76 7.98 13.57
CA HIS A 108 -19.37 8.92 12.60
C HIS A 108 -19.92 8.21 11.36
N ASN A 109 -19.80 6.86 11.29
CA ASN A 109 -20.25 6.04 10.16
C ASN A 109 -19.72 6.55 8.81
N VAL A 110 -18.43 6.92 8.75
CA VAL A 110 -17.75 7.36 7.53
C VAL A 110 -16.79 6.28 7.04
N LYS A 111 -16.63 6.20 5.74
CA LYS A 111 -15.64 5.31 5.11
C LYS A 111 -14.30 6.01 5.06
N VAL A 112 -13.25 5.28 5.42
CA VAL A 112 -11.86 5.73 5.34
C VAL A 112 -11.08 4.69 4.55
N GLN A 113 -10.38 5.14 3.50
CA GLN A 113 -9.45 4.33 2.72
C GLN A 113 -8.02 4.82 2.93
N VAL A 114 -7.08 3.89 3.01
CA VAL A 114 -5.66 4.21 3.17
C VAL A 114 -4.91 3.96 1.87
N GLY A 115 -4.05 4.90 1.46
CA GLY A 115 -3.32 4.93 0.18
C GLY A 115 -2.19 3.89 0.09
N HIS A 116 -2.49 2.62 0.33
CA HIS A 116 -1.55 1.53 0.03
C HIS A 116 -1.63 1.13 -1.44
N VAL A 117 -1.14 2.02 -2.30
CA VAL A 117 -1.23 1.95 -3.77
C VAL A 117 -0.73 0.63 -4.38
N GLU A 118 0.17 -0.09 -3.71
CA GLU A 118 0.65 -1.40 -4.22
C GLU A 118 -0.45 -2.48 -4.24
N ARG A 119 -1.56 -2.32 -3.50
CA ARG A 119 -2.76 -3.18 -3.65
C ARG A 119 -3.41 -3.05 -5.03
N TYR A 120 -3.17 -1.94 -5.71
CA TYR A 120 -3.68 -1.62 -7.06
C TYR A 120 -2.63 -1.86 -8.15
N ASN A 121 -1.44 -2.33 -7.78
CA ASN A 121 -0.40 -2.67 -8.75
C ASN A 121 -0.88 -3.81 -9.66
N PRO A 122 -0.71 -3.69 -10.99
CA PRO A 122 -1.17 -4.70 -11.95
C PRO A 122 -0.66 -6.12 -11.64
N ALA A 123 0.56 -6.25 -11.12
CA ALA A 123 1.14 -7.54 -10.78
C ALA A 123 0.28 -8.30 -9.75
N ILE A 124 -0.10 -7.66 -8.63
CA ILE A 124 -0.93 -8.30 -7.61
C ILE A 124 -2.39 -8.45 -8.07
N ARG A 125 -2.92 -7.47 -8.82
CA ARG A 125 -4.30 -7.53 -9.34
C ARG A 125 -4.51 -8.65 -10.35
N SER A 126 -3.48 -9.06 -11.09
CA SER A 126 -3.56 -10.21 -12.00
C SER A 126 -3.79 -11.54 -11.26
N LEU A 127 -3.48 -11.57 -9.96
CA LEU A 127 -3.61 -12.76 -9.10
C LEU A 127 -4.89 -12.77 -8.24
N ARG A 128 -5.88 -11.92 -8.53
CA ARG A 128 -7.12 -11.81 -7.72
C ARG A 128 -7.90 -13.13 -7.56
N ASN A 129 -7.72 -14.07 -8.49
CA ASN A 129 -8.36 -15.40 -8.47
C ASN A 129 -7.51 -16.45 -7.75
N ILE A 130 -6.32 -16.10 -7.26
CA ILE A 130 -5.45 -17.01 -6.51
C ILE A 130 -5.87 -17.00 -5.04
N ASN A 131 -6.08 -18.19 -4.50
CA ASN A 131 -6.29 -18.37 -3.07
C ASN A 131 -4.93 -18.44 -2.39
N PHE A 132 -4.50 -17.33 -1.79
CA PHE A 132 -3.24 -17.28 -1.08
C PHE A 132 -3.30 -18.05 0.24
N LYS A 133 -2.38 -19.02 0.39
CA LYS A 133 -2.14 -19.79 1.62
C LYS A 133 -0.62 -19.88 1.88
N PRO A 134 0.05 -18.76 2.03
CA PRO A 134 1.50 -18.73 2.10
C PRO A 134 2.01 -19.51 3.31
N LYS A 135 3.12 -20.24 3.11
CA LYS A 135 3.93 -20.85 4.17
C LYS A 135 5.19 -20.04 4.41
N PHE A 136 5.77 -19.52 3.32
CA PHE A 136 6.92 -18.64 3.40
C PHE A 136 6.78 -17.51 2.38
N ILE A 137 7.13 -16.29 2.81
CA ILE A 137 7.14 -15.10 1.97
C ILE A 137 8.53 -14.47 2.06
N GLU A 138 9.09 -14.08 0.91
CA GLU A 138 10.33 -13.34 0.82
C GLU A 138 10.11 -12.08 0.00
N GLY A 139 10.45 -10.92 0.57
CA GLY A 139 10.27 -9.62 -0.08
C GLY A 139 11.51 -8.74 -0.07
N HIS A 140 11.76 -8.06 -1.19
CA HIS A 140 12.84 -7.10 -1.35
C HIS A 140 12.32 -5.81 -1.96
N ARG A 141 12.46 -4.71 -1.21
CA ARG A 141 12.18 -3.35 -1.70
C ARG A 141 13.44 -2.50 -1.59
N LEU A 142 14.14 -2.43 -2.69
CA LEU A 142 15.41 -1.74 -2.79
C LEU A 142 15.24 -0.47 -3.64
N ALA A 143 15.71 0.65 -3.13
CA ALA A 143 15.69 1.92 -3.84
C ALA A 143 17.10 2.53 -3.91
N MET A 144 17.39 3.21 -5.00
CA MET A 144 18.58 4.07 -5.08
C MET A 144 18.42 5.23 -4.11
N PHE A 145 19.54 5.72 -3.59
CA PHE A 145 19.53 6.82 -2.63
C PHE A 145 18.85 8.07 -3.21
N ASN A 146 17.90 8.58 -2.44
CA ASN A 146 17.27 9.87 -2.68
C ASN A 146 17.33 10.68 -1.38
N PRO A 147 17.89 11.91 -1.38
CA PRO A 147 18.00 12.74 -0.17
C PRO A 147 16.65 13.14 0.43
N ARG A 148 15.56 13.00 -0.32
CA ARG A 148 14.19 13.25 0.19
C ARG A 148 13.72 12.09 1.07
N GLY A 149 13.08 12.39 2.19
CA GLY A 149 12.50 11.38 3.08
C GLY A 149 13.51 10.66 3.97
N THR A 150 14.73 11.19 4.14
CA THR A 150 15.75 10.62 5.03
C THR A 150 15.46 10.85 6.51
N ASP A 151 14.49 11.68 6.83
CA ASP A 151 13.94 11.92 8.16
C ASP A 151 13.04 10.79 8.65
N VAL A 152 12.46 10.00 7.73
CA VAL A 152 11.60 8.85 8.03
C VAL A 152 12.40 7.55 7.89
N SER A 153 12.18 6.60 8.80
CA SER A 153 12.78 5.26 8.73
C SER A 153 12.39 4.54 7.43
N VAL A 154 13.35 3.76 6.87
CA VAL A 154 13.10 2.91 5.70
C VAL A 154 11.93 1.93 5.91
N VAL A 155 11.60 1.61 7.16
CA VAL A 155 10.45 0.75 7.51
C VAL A 155 9.13 1.46 7.20
N LEU A 156 8.94 2.70 7.65
CA LEU A 156 7.73 3.49 7.40
C LEU A 156 7.67 4.07 5.99
N ASP A 157 8.82 4.29 5.35
CA ASP A 157 8.86 4.83 3.99
C ASP A 157 8.64 3.74 2.93
N LEU A 158 9.43 2.66 3.01
CA LEU A 158 9.48 1.62 1.98
C LEU A 158 8.84 0.29 2.43
N MET A 159 9.28 -0.28 3.57
CA MET A 159 8.85 -1.62 3.97
C MET A 159 7.33 -1.70 4.23
N ILE A 160 6.70 -0.62 4.66
CA ILE A 160 5.27 -0.58 4.99
C ILE A 160 4.38 -1.03 3.81
N HIS A 161 4.80 -0.79 2.57
CA HIS A 161 4.09 -1.28 1.39
C HIS A 161 4.08 -2.81 1.31
N ASP A 162 5.22 -3.44 1.62
CA ASP A 162 5.34 -4.91 1.60
C ASP A 162 4.67 -5.52 2.82
N LEU A 163 4.70 -4.82 3.97
CA LEU A 163 3.95 -5.21 5.18
C LEU A 163 2.45 -5.27 4.91
N ASP A 164 1.91 -4.25 4.25
CA ASP A 164 0.50 -4.22 3.86
C ASP A 164 0.14 -5.37 2.91
N ILE A 165 0.96 -5.63 1.88
CA ILE A 165 0.76 -6.77 0.96
C ILE A 165 0.77 -8.10 1.72
N VAL A 166 1.76 -8.33 2.60
CA VAL A 166 1.84 -9.55 3.42
C VAL A 166 0.61 -9.71 4.31
N LEU A 167 0.21 -8.66 5.03
CA LEU A 167 -0.97 -8.66 5.92
C LEU A 167 -2.28 -8.83 5.15
N SER A 168 -2.32 -8.51 3.87
CA SER A 168 -3.49 -8.77 3.02
C SER A 168 -3.68 -10.25 2.70
N MET A 169 -2.57 -10.98 2.58
CA MET A 169 -2.55 -12.40 2.24
C MET A 169 -2.61 -13.29 3.49
N VAL A 170 -1.94 -12.86 4.58
CA VAL A 170 -1.88 -13.60 5.84
C VAL A 170 -2.84 -12.97 6.83
N LYS A 171 -3.91 -13.70 7.19
CA LYS A 171 -4.95 -13.20 8.10
C LYS A 171 -4.69 -13.52 9.57
N ASP A 172 -3.66 -14.35 9.84
CA ASP A 172 -3.27 -14.76 11.18
C ASP A 172 -2.62 -13.63 11.96
N GLU A 173 -2.60 -13.76 13.28
CA GLU A 173 -1.90 -12.82 14.16
C GLU A 173 -0.37 -12.96 14.05
N VAL A 174 0.33 -11.85 14.16
CA VAL A 174 1.79 -11.81 14.27
C VAL A 174 2.20 -12.24 15.69
N VAL A 175 3.00 -13.29 15.82
CA VAL A 175 3.43 -13.85 17.12
C VAL A 175 4.88 -13.54 17.48
N ASP A 176 5.78 -13.37 16.49
CA ASP A 176 7.16 -12.95 16.73
C ASP A 176 7.67 -12.04 15.61
N VAL A 177 8.52 -11.11 15.98
CA VAL A 177 9.23 -10.20 15.06
C VAL A 177 10.67 -10.07 15.48
N ARG A 178 11.58 -10.32 14.54
CA ARG A 178 13.01 -10.05 14.68
C ARG A 178 13.44 -9.10 13.58
N ALA A 179 14.18 -8.05 13.93
CA ALA A 179 14.58 -7.04 12.97
C ALA A 179 16.02 -6.58 13.22
N ASN A 180 16.72 -6.28 12.12
CA ASN A 180 18.01 -5.61 12.11
C ASN A 180 17.93 -4.40 11.18
N GLY A 181 18.59 -3.31 11.57
CA GLY A 181 18.66 -2.10 10.76
C GLY A 181 20.00 -1.43 10.87
N VAL A 182 20.44 -0.78 9.79
CA VAL A 182 21.73 -0.08 9.74
C VAL A 182 21.52 1.34 9.24
N CYS A 183 22.05 2.32 10.00
CA CYS A 183 22.14 3.72 9.61
C CYS A 183 23.47 3.92 8.87
N ILE A 184 23.44 4.34 7.62
CA ILE A 184 24.66 4.55 6.79
C ILE A 184 24.80 6.01 6.41
N VAL A 185 23.75 6.61 5.87
CA VAL A 185 23.75 8.02 5.44
C VAL A 185 22.75 8.87 6.23
N SER A 186 21.74 8.25 6.86
CA SER A 186 20.70 8.92 7.64
C SER A 186 20.87 8.66 9.14
N LYS A 187 20.15 9.43 9.96
CA LYS A 187 20.06 9.20 11.42
C LYS A 187 19.11 8.05 11.77
N THR A 188 18.26 7.65 10.82
CA THR A 188 17.35 6.51 10.92
C THR A 188 17.85 5.37 10.04
N PRO A 189 17.44 4.11 10.25
CA PRO A 189 17.88 2.98 9.42
C PRO A 189 17.66 3.23 7.93
N ASP A 190 18.72 3.07 7.13
CA ASP A 190 18.72 3.15 5.66
C ASP A 190 18.50 1.81 5.01
N ILE A 191 18.78 0.74 5.74
CA ILE A 191 18.43 -0.63 5.41
C ILE A 191 17.83 -1.32 6.64
N CYS A 192 16.81 -2.12 6.42
CA CYS A 192 16.21 -2.97 7.45
C CYS A 192 15.88 -4.33 6.87
N ASN A 193 16.18 -5.39 7.62
CA ASN A 193 15.66 -6.73 7.41
C ASN A 193 14.76 -7.09 8.58
N ALA A 194 13.58 -7.65 8.28
CA ALA A 194 12.63 -8.11 9.28
C ALA A 194 12.17 -9.53 8.98
N ARG A 195 12.19 -10.39 10.00
CA ARG A 195 11.56 -11.71 10.01
C ARG A 195 10.31 -11.63 10.87
N ILE A 196 9.17 -12.00 10.29
CA ILE A 196 7.83 -11.92 10.89
C ILE A 196 7.26 -13.34 10.92
N GLU A 197 6.83 -13.80 12.09
CA GLU A 197 6.20 -15.11 12.26
C GLU A 197 4.73 -14.94 12.63
N PHE A 198 3.86 -15.73 11.99
CA PHE A 198 2.43 -15.70 12.18
C PHE A 198 1.93 -16.94 12.92
N ALA A 199 0.83 -16.82 13.67
CA ALA A 199 0.26 -17.91 14.49
C ALA A 199 -0.04 -19.18 13.67
N GLY A 200 -0.43 -19.04 12.39
CA GLY A 200 -0.66 -20.18 11.46
C GLY A 200 0.62 -20.82 10.92
N GLY A 201 1.80 -20.41 11.40
CA GLY A 201 3.10 -20.94 10.99
C GLY A 201 3.66 -20.33 9.71
N THR A 202 2.99 -19.35 9.12
CA THR A 202 3.54 -18.57 8.00
C THR A 202 4.70 -17.71 8.49
N VAL A 203 5.74 -17.61 7.68
CA VAL A 203 6.90 -16.73 7.94
C VAL A 203 7.11 -15.78 6.78
N ALA A 204 7.35 -14.50 7.07
CA ALA A 204 7.76 -13.52 6.08
C ALA A 204 9.15 -12.95 6.42
N ASN A 205 10.04 -12.92 5.43
CA ASN A 205 11.33 -12.24 5.50
C ASN A 205 11.30 -11.06 4.53
N LEU A 206 11.42 -9.84 5.04
CA LEU A 206 11.37 -8.62 4.25
C LEU A 206 12.65 -7.82 4.40
N THR A 207 13.15 -7.31 3.29
CA THR A 207 14.30 -6.40 3.26
C THR A 207 13.92 -5.13 2.53
N ALA A 208 14.08 -3.99 3.20
CA ALA A 208 13.92 -2.67 2.58
C ALA A 208 15.23 -1.89 2.69
N SER A 209 15.65 -1.24 1.60
CA SER A 209 16.85 -0.42 1.54
C SER A 209 16.64 0.81 0.65
N ARG A 210 17.11 1.98 1.12
CA ARG A 210 17.14 3.22 0.32
C ARG A 210 18.52 3.56 -0.24
N ILE A 211 19.50 2.66 -0.09
CA ILE A 211 20.91 2.88 -0.46
C ILE A 211 21.42 1.80 -1.43
N SER A 212 20.57 1.28 -2.26
CA SER A 212 20.90 0.22 -3.22
C SER A 212 21.35 0.81 -4.56
N LEU A 213 22.13 0.04 -5.32
CA LEU A 213 22.60 0.45 -6.66
C LEU A 213 21.51 0.33 -7.74
N LYS A 214 20.46 -0.45 -7.49
CA LYS A 214 19.34 -0.66 -8.40
C LYS A 214 18.04 -0.68 -7.63
N ASN A 215 16.97 -0.22 -8.27
CA ASN A 215 15.62 -0.40 -7.74
C ASN A 215 15.19 -1.86 -7.90
N MET A 216 14.48 -2.39 -6.89
CA MET A 216 13.83 -3.70 -6.91
C MET A 216 12.58 -3.65 -6.03
N ARG A 217 11.50 -4.26 -6.48
CA ARG A 217 10.26 -4.39 -5.70
C ARG A 217 9.68 -5.77 -5.98
N LYS A 218 10.21 -6.79 -5.30
CA LYS A 218 9.85 -8.19 -5.55
C LYS A 218 9.34 -8.87 -4.30
N ILE A 219 8.28 -9.67 -4.46
CA ILE A 219 7.77 -10.59 -3.43
C ILE A 219 7.67 -11.97 -4.04
N ARG A 220 8.19 -12.97 -3.32
CA ARG A 220 8.07 -14.39 -3.62
C ARG A 220 7.26 -15.07 -2.55
N ILE A 221 6.27 -15.86 -2.95
CA ILE A 221 5.34 -16.54 -2.07
C ILE A 221 5.45 -18.03 -2.33
N PHE A 222 5.70 -18.77 -1.29
CA PHE A 222 5.79 -20.24 -1.31
C PHE A 222 4.59 -20.79 -0.54
N GLN A 223 3.77 -21.58 -1.21
CA GLN A 223 2.67 -22.33 -0.63
C GLN A 223 2.69 -23.77 -1.11
N ASN A 224 1.88 -24.64 -0.52
CA ASN A 224 1.99 -26.09 -0.77
C ASN A 224 1.80 -26.46 -2.25
N ASP A 225 0.93 -25.73 -2.95
CA ASP A 225 0.47 -26.00 -4.32
C ASP A 225 1.04 -25.05 -5.37
N ALA A 226 1.77 -24.02 -4.96
CA ALA A 226 2.32 -23.04 -5.89
C ALA A 226 3.54 -22.27 -5.33
N TYR A 227 4.41 -21.88 -6.24
CA TYR A 227 5.36 -20.79 -6.07
C TYR A 227 4.87 -19.58 -6.89
N ILE A 228 4.81 -18.41 -6.26
CA ILE A 228 4.34 -17.19 -6.90
C ILE A 228 5.43 -16.13 -6.80
N SER A 229 5.79 -15.54 -7.94
CA SER A 229 6.74 -14.42 -8.03
C SER A 229 6.03 -13.18 -8.51
N LEU A 230 6.18 -12.09 -7.76
CA LEU A 230 5.66 -10.76 -8.08
C LEU A 230 6.81 -9.79 -8.26
N ASP A 231 6.81 -9.04 -9.35
CA ASP A 231 7.66 -7.87 -9.55
C ASP A 231 6.76 -6.63 -9.69
N PHE A 232 6.71 -5.83 -8.63
CA PHE A 232 5.88 -4.62 -8.60
C PHE A 232 6.49 -3.46 -9.41
N LEU A 233 7.81 -3.51 -9.67
CA LEU A 233 8.49 -2.49 -10.47
C LEU A 233 8.24 -2.70 -11.96
N GLU A 234 8.46 -3.94 -12.43
CA GLU A 234 8.25 -4.32 -13.83
C GLU A 234 6.77 -4.64 -14.11
N LYS A 235 5.95 -4.74 -13.06
CA LYS A 235 4.53 -5.11 -13.12
C LYS A 235 4.33 -6.49 -13.74
N GLU A 236 5.04 -7.47 -13.22
CA GLU A 236 5.02 -8.86 -13.69
C GLU A 236 4.59 -9.81 -12.58
N ALA A 237 3.92 -10.89 -12.96
CA ALA A 237 3.55 -11.99 -12.08
C ALA A 237 3.80 -13.32 -12.77
N GLN A 238 4.30 -14.30 -12.01
CA GLN A 238 4.45 -15.68 -12.45
C GLN A 238 3.92 -16.61 -11.37
N VAL A 239 3.19 -17.63 -11.77
CA VAL A 239 2.67 -18.68 -10.90
C VAL A 239 3.19 -20.03 -11.38
N VAL A 240 3.99 -20.69 -10.57
CA VAL A 240 4.49 -22.02 -10.85
C VAL A 240 3.71 -23.01 -10.00
N LYS A 241 2.98 -23.91 -10.64
CA LYS A 241 2.21 -24.98 -10.00
C LYS A 241 2.86 -26.34 -10.27
N ILE A 242 2.67 -27.26 -9.34
CA ILE A 242 3.10 -28.64 -9.49
C ILE A 242 1.84 -29.51 -9.56
N GLU A 243 1.64 -30.18 -10.69
CA GLU A 243 0.63 -31.22 -10.83
C GLU A 243 1.22 -32.58 -10.45
N GLU A 244 0.52 -33.30 -9.59
CA GLU A 244 0.86 -34.67 -9.19
C GLU A 244 0.10 -35.70 -10.04
N ASN A 245 0.60 -36.92 -10.11
CA ASN A 245 -0.03 -38.05 -10.81
C ASN A 245 -0.28 -37.84 -12.32
N VAL A 246 0.73 -37.35 -13.01
CA VAL A 246 0.69 -37.21 -14.48
C VAL A 246 0.84 -38.60 -15.11
N GLU A 247 -0.24 -39.15 -15.67
CA GLU A 247 -0.25 -40.50 -16.26
C GLU A 247 0.50 -40.56 -17.61
N ASN A 248 0.65 -39.46 -18.31
CA ASN A 248 1.32 -39.39 -19.62
C ASN A 248 2.28 -38.21 -19.72
N ASP A 249 3.40 -38.43 -20.37
CA ASP A 249 4.38 -37.42 -20.73
C ASP A 249 3.88 -36.60 -21.95
N ASP A 250 2.86 -35.79 -21.71
CA ASP A 250 2.31 -34.92 -22.75
C ASP A 250 3.18 -33.67 -22.87
N PHE A 251 3.64 -33.35 -24.09
CA PHE A 251 4.71 -32.39 -24.39
C PHE A 251 4.49 -30.92 -23.98
N SER A 252 3.50 -30.60 -23.17
CA SER A 252 3.08 -29.22 -22.85
C SER A 252 3.65 -28.65 -21.54
N GLY A 253 4.62 -29.31 -20.87
CA GLY A 253 5.20 -28.81 -19.61
C GLY A 253 6.55 -29.45 -19.28
N MET A 254 7.28 -28.85 -18.32
CA MET A 254 8.48 -29.44 -17.77
C MET A 254 8.10 -30.55 -16.79
N THR A 255 8.48 -31.79 -17.08
CA THR A 255 8.23 -32.94 -16.21
C THR A 255 9.45 -33.21 -15.35
N ILE A 256 9.25 -33.47 -14.07
CA ILE A 256 10.31 -33.87 -13.13
C ILE A 256 9.99 -35.26 -12.54
N HIS A 257 11.03 -36.11 -12.47
CA HIS A 257 10.97 -37.38 -11.76
C HIS A 257 11.29 -37.16 -10.30
N THR A 258 10.38 -37.53 -9.42
CA THR A 258 10.59 -37.51 -7.97
C THR A 258 10.48 -38.91 -7.40
N ASN A 259 10.88 -39.12 -6.14
CA ASN A 259 10.75 -40.41 -5.47
C ASN A 259 9.27 -40.86 -5.35
N ASP A 260 8.31 -39.89 -5.41
CA ASP A 260 6.87 -40.14 -5.29
C ASP A 260 6.16 -40.22 -6.65
N GLY A 261 6.91 -40.23 -7.77
CA GLY A 261 6.37 -40.33 -9.12
C GLY A 261 6.68 -39.15 -10.02
N LEU A 262 5.98 -39.11 -11.16
CA LEU A 262 6.13 -38.06 -12.17
C LEU A 262 5.33 -36.83 -11.76
N LYS A 263 5.96 -35.67 -11.74
CA LYS A 263 5.31 -34.39 -11.47
C LYS A 263 5.50 -33.45 -12.65
N ARG A 264 4.46 -32.71 -13.00
CA ARG A 264 4.49 -31.68 -14.06
C ARG A 264 4.59 -30.29 -13.44
N ILE A 265 5.51 -29.48 -13.95
CA ILE A 265 5.62 -28.07 -13.61
C ILE A 265 4.84 -27.26 -14.66
N ILE A 266 3.86 -26.49 -14.19
CA ILE A 266 3.11 -25.55 -15.02
C ILE A 266 3.54 -24.14 -14.62
N ILE A 267 4.01 -23.38 -15.61
CA ILE A 267 4.32 -21.96 -15.43
C ILE A 267 3.20 -21.17 -16.08
N ASP A 268 2.43 -20.48 -15.25
CA ASP A 268 1.38 -19.56 -15.66
C ASP A 268 1.89 -18.12 -15.51
N THR A 269 1.76 -17.34 -16.58
CA THR A 269 2.08 -15.91 -16.58
C THR A 269 0.79 -15.14 -16.82
N PRO A 270 0.11 -14.68 -15.76
CA PRO A 270 -1.16 -13.99 -15.89
C PRO A 270 -1.06 -12.75 -16.77
N GLU A 271 -2.09 -12.49 -17.55
CA GLU A 271 -2.18 -11.27 -18.34
C GLU A 271 -2.22 -10.04 -17.45
N ILE A 272 -1.32 -9.10 -17.71
CA ILE A 272 -1.20 -7.86 -16.95
C ILE A 272 -1.92 -6.73 -17.67
N MET A 273 -3.00 -6.26 -17.10
CA MET A 273 -3.72 -5.09 -17.60
C MET A 273 -3.01 -3.82 -17.13
N LYS A 274 -2.59 -2.99 -18.08
CA LYS A 274 -1.97 -1.68 -17.77
C LYS A 274 -3.02 -0.77 -17.13
N ASN A 275 -2.68 -0.19 -15.98
CA ASN A 275 -3.51 0.75 -15.26
C ASN A 275 -2.67 1.88 -14.65
N ASN A 276 -3.36 2.90 -14.15
CA ASN A 276 -2.81 3.88 -13.22
C ASN A 276 -3.30 3.50 -11.80
N ALA A 277 -2.41 2.95 -10.99
CA ALA A 277 -2.78 2.44 -9.67
C ALA A 277 -3.39 3.51 -8.74
N ILE A 278 -2.93 4.77 -8.80
CA ILE A 278 -3.49 5.88 -8.02
C ILE A 278 -4.88 6.24 -8.50
N GLU A 279 -5.11 6.27 -9.80
CA GLU A 279 -6.44 6.54 -10.36
C GLU A 279 -7.41 5.42 -10.03
N ASP A 280 -6.96 4.15 -10.07
CA ASP A 280 -7.77 3.00 -9.71
C ASP A 280 -8.16 3.03 -8.22
N GLU A 281 -7.22 3.35 -7.31
CA GLU A 281 -7.55 3.40 -5.88
C GLU A 281 -8.52 4.54 -5.53
N LEU A 282 -8.43 5.68 -6.22
CA LEU A 282 -9.37 6.79 -6.06
C LEU A 282 -10.76 6.45 -6.64
N ASN A 283 -10.83 5.73 -7.76
CA ASN A 283 -12.08 5.23 -8.31
C ASN A 283 -12.72 4.15 -7.43
N ASP A 284 -11.93 3.22 -6.87
CA ASP A 284 -12.43 2.25 -5.89
C ASP A 284 -12.96 2.94 -4.62
N PHE A 285 -12.30 4.01 -4.18
CA PHE A 285 -12.81 4.84 -3.08
C PHE A 285 -14.14 5.50 -3.43
N TYR A 286 -14.30 6.02 -4.66
CA TYR A 286 -15.58 6.54 -5.14
C TYR A 286 -16.66 5.46 -5.09
N ASP A 287 -16.38 4.28 -5.63
CA ASP A 287 -17.34 3.16 -5.66
C ASP A 287 -17.72 2.72 -4.23
N ALA A 288 -16.72 2.72 -3.32
CA ALA A 288 -16.98 2.42 -1.92
C ALA A 288 -17.88 3.46 -1.26
N VAL A 289 -17.62 4.76 -1.37
CA VAL A 289 -18.39 5.80 -0.70
C VAL A 289 -19.81 5.98 -1.29
N THR A 290 -20.00 5.58 -2.55
CA THR A 290 -21.32 5.53 -3.20
C THR A 290 -22.07 4.22 -2.98
N GLY A 291 -21.49 3.26 -2.24
CA GLY A 291 -22.14 2.00 -1.88
C GLY A 291 -22.14 0.94 -2.98
N GLN A 292 -21.31 1.11 -4.01
CA GLN A 292 -21.16 0.14 -5.10
C GLN A 292 -20.21 -1.01 -4.73
N SER A 293 -19.29 -0.78 -3.78
CA SER A 293 -18.33 -1.77 -3.28
C SER A 293 -18.02 -1.53 -1.80
N ASP A 294 -17.26 -2.45 -1.20
CA ASP A 294 -16.59 -2.23 0.06
C ASP A 294 -15.25 -1.51 -0.16
N VAL A 295 -14.73 -0.86 0.89
CA VAL A 295 -13.38 -0.27 0.87
C VAL A 295 -12.34 -1.38 0.77
N LEU A 296 -11.49 -1.34 -0.26
CA LEU A 296 -10.48 -2.39 -0.50
C LEU A 296 -9.34 -2.33 0.51
N VAL A 297 -8.85 -1.13 0.81
CA VAL A 297 -7.78 -0.89 1.80
C VAL A 297 -8.37 -0.09 2.94
N THR A 298 -8.87 -0.80 3.94
CA THR A 298 -9.59 -0.22 5.06
C THR A 298 -8.67 0.54 6.00
N ILE A 299 -9.25 1.38 6.87
CA ILE A 299 -8.51 2.04 7.95
C ILE A 299 -7.89 0.99 8.91
N ASP A 300 -8.55 -0.15 9.11
CA ASP A 300 -8.03 -1.27 9.92
C ASP A 300 -6.80 -1.92 9.26
N ASP A 301 -6.77 -2.03 7.92
CA ASP A 301 -5.58 -2.49 7.18
C ASP A 301 -4.42 -1.52 7.37
N GLY A 302 -4.66 -0.21 7.20
CA GLY A 302 -3.66 0.82 7.44
C GLY A 302 -3.14 0.83 8.89
N PHE A 303 -4.02 0.65 9.87
CA PHE A 303 -3.66 0.52 11.27
C PHE A 303 -2.77 -0.72 11.53
N ARG A 304 -3.15 -1.88 10.98
CA ARG A 304 -2.36 -3.12 11.10
C ARG A 304 -0.97 -2.97 10.48
N ALA A 305 -0.86 -2.37 9.31
CA ALA A 305 0.41 -2.13 8.64
C ALA A 305 1.29 -1.17 9.45
N LEU A 306 0.73 -0.08 9.96
CA LEU A 306 1.42 0.87 10.82
C LEU A 306 1.88 0.21 12.13
N LYS A 307 1.01 -0.57 12.79
CA LYS A 307 1.34 -1.30 14.03
C LYS A 307 2.51 -2.25 13.85
N LEU A 308 2.51 -3.02 12.76
CA LEU A 308 3.61 -3.93 12.46
C LEU A 308 4.90 -3.18 12.13
N ALA A 309 4.81 -2.06 11.40
CA ALA A 309 5.97 -1.21 11.10
C ALA A 309 6.61 -0.65 12.38
N HIS A 310 5.81 -0.14 13.33
CA HIS A 310 6.31 0.33 14.63
C HIS A 310 6.91 -0.81 15.47
N LEU A 311 6.28 -2.00 15.46
CA LEU A 311 6.83 -3.17 16.15
C LEU A 311 8.21 -3.57 15.58
N ILE A 312 8.36 -3.55 14.26
CA ILE A 312 9.66 -3.81 13.60
C ILE A 312 10.68 -2.76 14.03
N GLN A 313 10.33 -1.47 14.00
CA GLN A 313 11.24 -0.39 14.43
C GLN A 313 11.71 -0.56 15.87
N ALA A 314 10.81 -0.95 16.78
CA ALA A 314 11.14 -1.20 18.19
C ALA A 314 12.05 -2.42 18.42
N LYS A 315 12.15 -3.32 17.41
CA LYS A 315 13.01 -4.52 17.44
C LYS A 315 14.34 -4.33 16.72
N ILE A 316 14.57 -3.20 16.05
CA ILE A 316 15.85 -2.91 15.40
C ILE A 316 16.91 -2.70 16.48
N ILE A 317 17.94 -3.52 16.42
CA ILE A 317 19.12 -3.49 17.32
C ILE A 317 20.25 -2.77 16.57
#